data_8514581e80ffdff22b4af3a1c2854331
#
_entry.id   8514581e80ffdff22b4af3a1c2854331
#
_cell.length_a   1.000
_cell.length_b   1.000
_cell.length_c   1.000
_cell.angle_alpha   90.00
_cell.angle_beta   90.00
_cell.angle_gamma   90.00
#
_symmetry.space_group_name_H-M   'P 1'
#
loop_
_entity.id
_entity.type
_entity.pdbx_description
1 polymer ?
#
loop_
_entity_poly.entity_id
_entity_poly.type
_entity_poly.pdbx_seq_one_letter_code
_entity_poly.pdbx_strand_id
1 'polypeptide(L)'
;MKYLCLLLCFLSFGFSSAQAQSKTVPVSEAWAGNSVNAVVFRKNSLVTYKNIQFIAFYNQKGKLTLGKRKLNASKWEIVETAFNGNIHDAHNCISIMVDGDGFLHVSWDHHGNPLNYAHSVAPLSLQLTDKLPMTGLNETNATYPEFYKMPNGNLIFLYRDGRSGKGNLVMNRYD
;
A
#
# COMPACT_ATOMS: atom_id res chain seq x y z
N MET A 1 12.25 -13.40 76.95
CA MET A 1 11.49 -12.70 75.87
C MET A 1 12.45 -12.44 74.73
N LYS A 2 12.30 -13.17 73.63
CA LYS A 2 13.14 -13.03 72.42
C LYS A 2 12.37 -12.22 71.37
N TYR A 3 12.89 -11.06 71.01
CA TYR A 3 12.30 -10.22 69.94
C TYR A 3 12.80 -10.70 68.60
N LEU A 4 11.87 -11.17 67.76
CA LEU A 4 12.11 -11.56 66.38
C LEU A 4 11.93 -10.30 65.52
N CYS A 5 13.02 -9.72 65.02
CA CYS A 5 12.97 -8.65 64.02
C CYS A 5 12.68 -9.25 62.65
N LEU A 6 11.49 -8.98 62.09
CA LEU A 6 11.11 -9.33 60.74
C LEU A 6 11.65 -8.26 59.78
N LEU A 7 12.66 -8.58 58.98
CA LEU A 7 13.21 -7.70 57.96
C LEU A 7 12.34 -7.82 56.67
N LEU A 8 11.48 -6.84 56.41
CA LEU A 8 10.71 -6.77 55.15
C LEU A 8 11.62 -6.20 54.06
N CYS A 9 12.11 -7.07 53.15
CA CYS A 9 12.75 -6.62 51.93
C CYS A 9 11.69 -6.19 50.92
N PHE A 10 11.53 -4.88 50.70
CA PHE A 10 10.77 -4.34 49.59
C PHE A 10 11.57 -4.50 48.29
N LEU A 11 11.23 -5.47 47.47
CA LEU A 11 11.66 -5.59 46.10
C LEU A 11 10.88 -4.55 45.26
N SER A 12 11.50 -3.37 45.08
CA SER A 12 10.98 -2.41 44.07
C SER A 12 11.24 -2.91 42.70
N PHE A 13 10.22 -3.49 42.05
CA PHE A 13 10.21 -3.73 40.62
C PHE A 13 10.11 -2.38 39.89
N GLY A 14 11.22 -1.88 39.42
CA GLY A 14 11.26 -0.74 38.53
C GLY A 14 10.65 -1.15 37.17
N PHE A 15 9.42 -0.72 36.91
CA PHE A 15 8.85 -0.81 35.55
C PHE A 15 9.58 0.20 34.67
N SER A 16 10.58 -0.26 33.91
CA SER A 16 11.14 0.51 32.82
C SER A 16 10.08 0.54 31.70
N SER A 17 9.36 1.64 31.57
CA SER A 17 8.53 1.88 30.39
C SER A 17 9.44 2.04 29.18
N ALA A 18 9.52 1.01 28.34
CA ALA A 18 10.17 1.12 27.04
C ALA A 18 9.34 2.07 26.17
N GLN A 19 9.80 3.31 26.04
CA GLN A 19 9.18 4.28 25.16
C GLN A 19 9.55 3.93 23.72
N ALA A 20 8.56 3.54 22.92
CA ALA A 20 8.77 3.25 21.50
C ALA A 20 9.21 4.55 20.78
N GLN A 21 10.43 4.56 20.28
CA GLN A 21 10.95 5.69 19.52
C GLN A 21 10.46 5.58 18.06
N SER A 22 9.54 6.45 17.64
CA SER A 22 9.13 6.56 16.25
C SER A 22 10.21 7.27 15.41
N LYS A 23 10.50 6.74 14.21
CA LYS A 23 11.42 7.35 13.26
C LYS A 23 10.67 7.69 11.97
N THR A 24 10.67 8.97 11.59
CA THR A 24 10.15 9.41 10.31
C THR A 24 11.21 9.24 9.22
N VAL A 25 10.82 8.65 8.09
CA VAL A 25 11.67 8.51 6.90
C VAL A 25 10.95 9.18 5.74
N PRO A 26 11.43 10.32 5.25
CA PRO A 26 10.85 10.99 4.10
C PRO A 26 10.99 10.12 2.84
N VAL A 27 9.98 10.14 1.97
CA VAL A 27 9.95 9.39 0.71
C VAL A 27 10.35 10.28 -0.45
N SER A 28 9.50 11.23 -0.80
CA SER A 28 9.64 12.19 -1.88
C SER A 28 8.53 13.23 -1.78
N GLU A 29 8.62 14.28 -2.58
CA GLU A 29 7.51 15.21 -2.78
C GLU A 29 6.40 14.54 -3.60
N ALA A 30 5.15 14.80 -3.20
CA ALA A 30 3.95 14.24 -3.79
C ALA A 30 2.91 15.34 -4.01
N TRP A 31 1.88 15.06 -4.83
CA TRP A 31 0.73 15.95 -4.96
C TRP A 31 -0.01 16.08 -3.64
N ALA A 32 -0.27 17.31 -3.24
CA ALA A 32 -0.93 17.68 -1.98
C ALA A 32 -2.08 18.71 -2.17
N GLY A 33 -2.51 18.99 -3.42
CA GLY A 33 -3.62 19.91 -3.70
C GLY A 33 -4.99 19.39 -3.26
N ASN A 34 -5.11 18.08 -3.01
CA ASN A 34 -6.24 17.41 -2.37
C ASN A 34 -5.77 16.15 -1.68
N SER A 35 -6.71 15.32 -1.18
CA SER A 35 -6.42 14.13 -0.38
C SER A 35 -6.10 12.86 -1.18
N VAL A 36 -5.94 12.86 -2.51
CA VAL A 36 -5.78 11.65 -3.33
C VAL A 36 -4.65 10.73 -2.86
N ASN A 37 -3.56 11.30 -2.35
CA ASN A 37 -2.43 10.56 -1.79
C ASN A 37 -2.60 10.20 -0.29
N ALA A 38 -3.68 10.64 0.36
CA ALA A 38 -3.90 10.48 1.81
C ALA A 38 -5.35 10.18 2.20
N VAL A 39 -6.24 9.96 1.22
CA VAL A 39 -7.67 9.75 1.47
C VAL A 39 -7.92 8.46 2.26
N VAL A 40 -8.99 8.45 3.08
CA VAL A 40 -9.33 7.36 4.00
C VAL A 40 -9.59 6.01 3.31
N PHE A 41 -10.06 6.01 2.06
CA PHE A 41 -10.25 4.80 1.26
C PHE A 41 -9.02 4.44 0.40
N ARG A 42 -7.89 5.13 0.58
CA ARG A 42 -6.60 4.75 0.00
C ARG A 42 -6.00 3.60 0.81
N LYS A 43 -6.12 2.40 0.29
CA LYS A 43 -5.66 1.20 0.95
C LYS A 43 -4.52 0.54 0.17
N ASN A 44 -3.55 0.00 0.93
CA ASN A 44 -2.40 -0.74 0.36
C ASN A 44 -1.57 0.06 -0.65
N SER A 45 -1.32 1.34 -0.37
CA SER A 45 -0.39 2.15 -1.16
C SER A 45 1.04 2.14 -0.59
N LEU A 46 1.21 1.52 0.56
CA LEU A 46 2.48 1.17 1.20
C LEU A 46 2.39 -0.29 1.66
N VAL A 47 3.26 -1.14 1.15
CA VAL A 47 3.30 -2.56 1.49
C VAL A 47 4.72 -3.02 1.81
N THR A 48 4.83 -4.07 2.61
CA THR A 48 6.12 -4.69 2.94
C THR A 48 6.11 -6.13 2.45
N TYR A 49 7.13 -6.48 1.67
CA TYR A 49 7.40 -7.85 1.25
C TYR A 49 8.79 -8.26 1.74
N LYS A 50 8.83 -9.28 2.60
CA LYS A 50 10.08 -9.68 3.29
C LYS A 50 10.68 -8.46 4.02
N ASN A 51 11.86 -8.01 3.62
CA ASN A 51 12.56 -6.86 4.20
C ASN A 51 12.55 -5.60 3.30
N ILE A 52 11.67 -5.56 2.28
CA ILE A 52 11.55 -4.45 1.34
C ILE A 52 10.18 -3.81 1.48
N GLN A 53 10.14 -2.49 1.61
CA GLN A 53 8.94 -1.68 1.52
C GLN A 53 8.78 -1.13 0.11
N PHE A 54 7.52 -1.16 -0.38
CA PHE A 54 7.10 -0.54 -1.63
C PHE A 54 6.05 0.51 -1.33
N ILE A 55 6.09 1.63 -2.04
CA ILE A 55 5.12 2.72 -1.94
C ILE A 55 4.71 3.19 -3.33
N ALA A 56 3.47 3.63 -3.46
CA ALA A 56 2.97 4.28 -4.66
C ALA A 56 2.24 5.59 -4.31
N PHE A 57 2.44 6.62 -5.10
CA PHE A 57 1.80 7.92 -4.94
C PHE A 57 1.77 8.67 -6.27
N TYR A 58 0.98 9.72 -6.38
CA TYR A 58 1.05 10.67 -7.49
C TYR A 58 2.00 11.80 -7.13
N ASN A 59 2.95 12.08 -8.03
CA ASN A 59 3.80 13.26 -7.89
C ASN A 59 3.04 14.55 -8.28
N GLN A 60 3.69 15.70 -8.21
CA GLN A 60 3.09 17.01 -8.52
C GLN A 60 2.60 17.14 -9.96
N LYS A 61 3.09 16.30 -10.89
CA LYS A 61 2.67 16.25 -12.30
C LYS A 61 1.56 15.22 -12.58
N GLY A 62 1.04 14.56 -11.55
CA GLY A 62 0.06 13.47 -11.69
C GLY A 62 0.64 12.16 -12.21
N LYS A 63 1.98 12.01 -12.24
CA LYS A 63 2.61 10.74 -12.59
C LYS A 63 2.43 9.72 -11.47
N LEU A 64 2.02 8.49 -11.83
CA LEU A 64 2.14 7.35 -10.94
C LEU A 64 3.63 7.14 -10.64
N THR A 65 3.99 7.30 -9.39
CA THR A 65 5.37 7.22 -8.91
C THR A 65 5.49 6.07 -7.92
N LEU A 66 6.49 5.24 -8.10
CA LEU A 66 6.78 4.09 -7.26
C LEU A 66 8.05 4.31 -6.48
N GLY A 67 8.10 3.76 -5.27
CA GLY A 67 9.30 3.76 -4.46
C GLY A 67 9.52 2.40 -3.81
N LYS A 68 10.79 2.05 -3.59
CA LYS A 68 11.16 0.92 -2.73
C LYS A 68 12.35 1.25 -1.84
N ARG A 69 12.43 0.59 -0.69
CA ARG A 69 13.60 0.63 0.21
C ARG A 69 13.73 -0.67 0.99
N LYS A 70 14.92 -0.96 1.49
CA LYS A 70 15.07 -1.95 2.57
C LYS A 70 14.46 -1.39 3.85
N LEU A 71 13.84 -2.22 4.66
CA LEU A 71 13.09 -1.80 5.85
C LEU A 71 13.93 -0.97 6.83
N ASN A 72 15.22 -1.28 6.96
CA ASN A 72 16.17 -0.59 7.83
C ASN A 72 16.91 0.58 7.15
N ALA A 73 16.70 0.81 5.84
CA ALA A 73 17.33 1.92 5.12
C ALA A 73 16.53 3.22 5.30
N SER A 74 17.21 4.36 5.27
CA SER A 74 16.58 5.68 5.28
C SER A 74 16.37 6.28 3.88
N LYS A 75 16.94 5.65 2.85
CA LYS A 75 16.88 6.16 1.47
C LYS A 75 15.96 5.29 0.62
N TRP A 76 15.09 5.94 -0.16
CA TRP A 76 14.21 5.32 -1.14
C TRP A 76 14.83 5.37 -2.54
N GLU A 77 14.64 4.30 -3.31
CA GLU A 77 14.75 4.30 -4.76
C GLU A 77 13.37 4.72 -5.29
N ILE A 78 13.32 5.78 -6.11
CA ILE A 78 12.07 6.36 -6.63
C ILE A 78 12.10 6.32 -8.15
N VAL A 79 10.99 5.90 -8.76
CA VAL A 79 10.82 5.82 -10.22
C VAL A 79 9.47 6.45 -10.60
N GLU A 80 9.49 7.46 -11.47
CA GLU A 80 8.30 7.92 -12.19
C GLU A 80 7.97 6.93 -13.29
N THR A 81 6.74 6.43 -13.32
CA THR A 81 6.28 5.52 -14.38
C THR A 81 5.84 6.31 -15.62
N ALA A 82 5.56 5.61 -16.72
CA ALA A 82 4.94 6.22 -17.90
C ALA A 82 3.47 6.64 -17.67
N PHE A 83 2.83 6.14 -16.60
CA PHE A 83 1.41 6.30 -16.34
C PHE A 83 1.09 7.59 -15.59
N ASN A 84 -0.13 8.09 -15.84
CA ASN A 84 -0.69 9.24 -15.14
C ASN A 84 -1.99 8.84 -14.44
N GLY A 85 -2.39 9.64 -13.45
CA GLY A 85 -3.72 9.62 -12.88
C GLY A 85 -4.32 11.03 -12.79
N ASN A 86 -5.63 11.11 -12.70
CA ASN A 86 -6.34 12.36 -12.47
C ASN A 86 -6.22 12.73 -10.98
N ILE A 87 -5.23 13.54 -10.66
CA ILE A 87 -4.94 14.00 -9.29
C ILE A 87 -5.96 15.02 -8.76
N HIS A 88 -6.89 15.50 -9.58
CA HIS A 88 -7.92 16.47 -9.16
C HIS A 88 -9.15 15.79 -8.54
N ASP A 89 -9.24 14.47 -8.62
CA ASP A 89 -10.29 13.67 -7.98
C ASP A 89 -9.69 12.76 -6.89
N ALA A 90 -10.06 13.00 -5.65
CA ALA A 90 -9.57 12.24 -4.50
C ALA A 90 -9.99 10.76 -4.47
N HIS A 91 -10.95 10.34 -5.32
CA HIS A 91 -11.34 8.92 -5.46
C HIS A 91 -10.29 8.09 -6.21
N ASN A 92 -9.46 8.71 -7.02
CA ASN A 92 -8.49 8.05 -7.90
C ASN A 92 -7.25 7.52 -7.15
N CYS A 93 -7.47 6.95 -5.97
CA CYS A 93 -6.40 6.39 -5.15
C CYS A 93 -5.68 5.21 -5.82
N ILE A 94 -4.50 4.91 -5.32
CA ILE A 94 -3.65 3.82 -5.80
C ILE A 94 -3.72 2.67 -4.80
N SER A 95 -3.78 1.44 -5.32
CA SER A 95 -3.60 0.21 -4.54
C SER A 95 -2.45 -0.61 -5.11
N ILE A 96 -1.56 -1.09 -4.26
CA ILE A 96 -0.45 -1.96 -4.62
C ILE A 96 -0.39 -3.18 -3.73
N MET A 97 0.18 -4.27 -4.24
CA MET A 97 0.51 -5.46 -3.46
C MET A 97 1.67 -6.20 -4.11
N VAL A 98 2.43 -6.94 -3.30
CA VAL A 98 3.47 -7.85 -3.81
C VAL A 98 2.99 -9.29 -3.59
N ASP A 99 2.97 -10.08 -4.66
CA ASP A 99 2.57 -11.49 -4.63
C ASP A 99 3.59 -12.41 -3.93
N GLY A 100 3.38 -13.71 -4.01
CA GLY A 100 4.26 -14.73 -3.42
C GLY A 100 5.63 -14.79 -4.08
N ASP A 101 5.70 -14.53 -5.37
CA ASP A 101 6.91 -14.59 -6.20
C ASP A 101 7.69 -13.27 -6.21
N GLY A 102 7.12 -12.21 -5.64
CA GLY A 102 7.77 -10.92 -5.50
C GLY A 102 7.44 -9.93 -6.60
N PHE A 103 6.45 -10.18 -7.46
CA PHE A 103 5.98 -9.20 -8.43
C PHE A 103 5.11 -8.15 -7.76
N LEU A 104 5.35 -6.88 -8.09
CA LEU A 104 4.57 -5.75 -7.61
C LEU A 104 3.38 -5.53 -8.55
N HIS A 105 2.17 -5.66 -8.02
CA HIS A 105 0.91 -5.37 -8.71
C HIS A 105 0.44 -3.97 -8.37
N VAL A 106 -0.04 -3.22 -9.35
CA VAL A 106 -0.46 -1.82 -9.20
C VAL A 106 -1.77 -1.58 -9.93
N SER A 107 -2.72 -0.95 -9.24
CA SER A 107 -3.95 -0.44 -9.84
C SER A 107 -4.16 1.01 -9.40
N TRP A 108 -4.58 1.89 -10.33
CA TRP A 108 -4.62 3.34 -10.09
C TRP A 108 -5.68 4.05 -10.93
N ASP A 109 -6.09 5.25 -10.49
CA ASP A 109 -6.89 6.20 -11.26
C ASP A 109 -8.30 5.68 -11.61
N HIS A 110 -9.06 5.29 -10.57
CA HIS A 110 -10.38 4.70 -10.78
C HIS A 110 -11.52 5.48 -10.10
N HIS A 111 -12.39 6.04 -10.96
CA HIS A 111 -13.68 6.57 -10.56
C HIS A 111 -14.72 6.34 -11.66
N GLY A 112 -15.06 5.08 -11.93
CA GLY A 112 -16.04 4.68 -12.95
C GLY A 112 -15.46 4.68 -14.37
N ASN A 113 -14.22 4.31 -14.53
CA ASN A 113 -13.49 4.22 -15.80
C ASN A 113 -12.87 2.83 -16.01
N PRO A 114 -12.38 2.52 -17.22
CA PRO A 114 -11.74 1.23 -17.50
C PRO A 114 -10.58 0.93 -16.54
N LEU A 115 -10.39 -0.35 -16.25
CA LEU A 115 -9.35 -0.84 -15.36
C LEU A 115 -7.96 -0.38 -15.80
N ASN A 116 -7.24 0.26 -14.88
CA ASN A 116 -5.82 0.51 -14.97
C ASN A 116 -5.10 -0.49 -14.07
N TYR A 117 -4.45 -1.45 -14.65
CA TYR A 117 -3.68 -2.45 -13.96
C TYR A 117 -2.37 -2.73 -14.71
N ALA A 118 -1.30 -2.91 -13.96
CA ALA A 118 -0.01 -3.37 -14.43
C ALA A 118 0.69 -4.13 -13.30
N HIS A 119 1.67 -4.95 -13.64
CA HIS A 119 2.58 -5.53 -12.65
C HIS A 119 4.03 -5.28 -13.02
N SER A 120 4.94 -5.49 -12.08
CA SER A 120 6.37 -5.33 -12.35
C SER A 120 6.87 -6.37 -13.38
N VAL A 121 7.83 -5.97 -14.23
CA VAL A 121 8.39 -6.84 -15.28
C VAL A 121 9.26 -7.96 -14.71
N ALA A 122 9.69 -7.85 -13.44
CA ALA A 122 10.47 -8.85 -12.73
C ALA A 122 10.20 -8.74 -11.21
N PRO A 123 10.49 -9.77 -10.41
CA PRO A 123 10.41 -9.70 -8.96
C PRO A 123 11.20 -8.51 -8.40
N LEU A 124 10.58 -7.79 -7.46
CA LEU A 124 11.12 -6.61 -6.78
C LEU A 124 11.50 -5.44 -7.69
N SER A 125 11.09 -5.46 -8.97
CA SER A 125 11.30 -4.35 -9.90
C SER A 125 10.30 -3.21 -9.64
N LEU A 126 10.71 -1.97 -9.94
CA LEU A 126 9.83 -0.81 -10.06
C LEU A 126 9.41 -0.52 -11.51
N GLN A 127 9.99 -1.23 -12.48
CA GLN A 127 9.53 -1.16 -13.86
C GLN A 127 8.25 -1.96 -14.02
N LEU A 128 7.24 -1.34 -14.60
CA LEU A 128 5.94 -1.96 -14.87
C LEU A 128 5.82 -2.41 -16.32
N THR A 129 4.99 -3.41 -16.54
CA THR A 129 4.47 -3.76 -17.87
C THR A 129 3.63 -2.62 -18.45
N ASP A 130 3.22 -2.71 -19.69
CA ASP A 130 2.08 -1.96 -20.21
C ASP A 130 0.81 -2.31 -19.42
N LYS A 131 -0.27 -1.53 -19.61
CA LYS A 131 -1.56 -1.86 -19.01
C LYS A 131 -2.05 -3.21 -19.49
N LEU A 132 -2.52 -4.02 -18.56
CA LEU A 132 -3.04 -5.36 -18.80
C LEU A 132 -4.50 -5.45 -18.34
N PRO A 133 -5.33 -6.28 -18.98
CA PRO A 133 -6.57 -6.74 -18.36
C PRO A 133 -6.23 -7.74 -17.24
N MET A 134 -7.15 -7.95 -16.32
CA MET A 134 -7.07 -9.07 -15.37
C MET A 134 -7.83 -10.28 -15.91
N THR A 135 -9.14 -10.15 -16.09
CA THR A 135 -10.03 -11.20 -16.64
C THR A 135 -10.66 -10.81 -17.96
N GLY A 136 -10.67 -9.52 -18.29
CA GLY A 136 -11.39 -8.94 -19.42
C GLY A 136 -12.90 -8.78 -19.18
N LEU A 137 -13.40 -9.13 -17.99
CA LEU A 137 -14.82 -9.07 -17.64
C LEU A 137 -15.07 -8.03 -16.55
N ASN A 138 -16.12 -7.20 -16.71
CA ASN A 138 -16.54 -6.18 -15.75
C ASN A 138 -15.50 -5.08 -15.46
N GLU A 139 -14.55 -4.85 -16.38
CA GLU A 139 -13.41 -3.96 -16.20
C GLU A 139 -13.61 -2.56 -16.80
N THR A 140 -14.85 -2.21 -17.21
CA THR A 140 -15.12 -0.94 -17.93
C THR A 140 -15.46 0.22 -16.99
N ASN A 141 -15.91 -0.04 -15.75
CA ASN A 141 -16.37 0.97 -14.82
C ASN A 141 -15.82 0.74 -13.41
N ALA A 142 -14.50 0.56 -13.30
CA ALA A 142 -13.85 0.27 -12.03
C ALA A 142 -13.79 1.49 -11.09
N THR A 143 -13.99 1.25 -9.81
CA THR A 143 -13.80 2.25 -8.73
C THR A 143 -13.35 1.54 -7.46
N TYR A 144 -12.51 2.20 -6.64
CA TYR A 144 -12.01 1.71 -5.37
C TYR A 144 -11.25 0.38 -5.48
N PRO A 145 -10.15 0.34 -6.25
CA PRO A 145 -9.32 -0.86 -6.38
C PRO A 145 -8.64 -1.18 -5.05
N GLU A 146 -8.64 -2.46 -4.69
CA GLU A 146 -8.03 -2.90 -3.44
C GLU A 146 -7.44 -4.30 -3.58
N PHE A 147 -6.12 -4.43 -3.38
CA PHE A 147 -5.45 -5.71 -3.32
C PHE A 147 -5.41 -6.27 -1.90
N TYR A 148 -5.55 -7.59 -1.80
CA TYR A 148 -5.34 -8.35 -0.57
C TYR A 148 -4.39 -9.51 -0.86
N LYS A 149 -3.45 -9.75 0.04
CA LYS A 149 -2.54 -10.89 -0.04
C LYS A 149 -3.09 -12.05 0.77
N MET A 150 -3.11 -13.22 0.15
CA MET A 150 -3.49 -14.48 0.78
C MET A 150 -2.27 -15.14 1.46
N PRO A 151 -2.47 -16.01 2.47
CA PRO A 151 -1.37 -16.70 3.16
C PRO A 151 -0.44 -17.51 2.26
N ASN A 152 -0.97 -18.06 1.15
CA ASN A 152 -0.20 -18.83 0.16
C ASN A 152 0.58 -17.94 -0.83
N GLY A 153 0.47 -16.62 -0.74
CA GLY A 153 1.14 -15.68 -1.64
C GLY A 153 0.28 -15.18 -2.80
N ASN A 154 -0.84 -15.84 -3.09
CA ASN A 154 -1.82 -15.41 -4.09
C ASN A 154 -2.44 -14.07 -3.71
N LEU A 155 -3.05 -13.37 -4.68
CA LEU A 155 -3.73 -12.11 -4.43
C LEU A 155 -5.23 -12.22 -4.70
N ILE A 156 -5.98 -11.42 -3.97
CA ILE A 156 -7.37 -11.05 -4.31
C ILE A 156 -7.35 -9.57 -4.66
N PHE A 157 -8.08 -9.22 -5.70
CA PHE A 157 -8.31 -7.85 -6.13
C PHE A 157 -9.80 -7.56 -6.12
N LEU A 158 -10.20 -6.56 -5.35
CA LEU A 158 -11.59 -6.11 -5.22
C LEU A 158 -11.75 -4.74 -5.86
N TYR A 159 -12.87 -4.53 -6.51
CA TYR A 159 -13.30 -3.22 -7.00
C TYR A 159 -14.81 -3.19 -7.20
N ARG A 160 -15.37 -2.00 -7.25
CA ARG A 160 -16.74 -1.81 -7.67
C ARG A 160 -16.78 -1.65 -9.19
N ASP A 161 -17.56 -2.50 -9.87
CA ASP A 161 -17.98 -2.26 -11.26
C ASP A 161 -19.32 -1.54 -11.25
N GLY A 162 -19.42 -0.41 -11.98
CA GLY A 162 -20.62 0.40 -12.09
C GLY A 162 -20.60 1.66 -11.22
N ARG A 163 -21.80 2.13 -10.83
CA ARG A 163 -22.01 3.45 -10.20
C ARG A 163 -22.40 3.34 -8.73
N SER A 164 -22.34 4.46 -8.00
CA SER A 164 -22.83 4.55 -6.64
C SER A 164 -24.30 4.14 -6.57
N GLY A 165 -24.64 3.21 -5.66
CA GLY A 165 -25.98 2.66 -5.51
C GLY A 165 -26.45 1.68 -6.60
N LYS A 166 -25.67 1.48 -7.67
CA LYS A 166 -25.98 0.58 -8.79
C LYS A 166 -24.72 -0.14 -9.32
N GLY A 167 -23.84 -0.56 -8.46
CA GLY A 167 -22.62 -1.27 -8.82
C GLY A 167 -22.57 -2.65 -8.18
N ASN A 168 -21.75 -3.52 -8.75
CA ASN A 168 -21.43 -4.83 -8.23
C ASN A 168 -20.03 -4.79 -7.58
N LEU A 169 -19.85 -5.53 -6.51
CA LEU A 169 -18.51 -5.85 -6.02
C LEU A 169 -17.94 -6.98 -6.90
N VAL A 170 -16.81 -6.70 -7.54
CA VAL A 170 -16.09 -7.68 -8.34
C VAL A 170 -14.88 -8.14 -7.56
N MET A 171 -14.63 -9.43 -7.57
CA MET A 171 -13.47 -10.06 -6.97
C MET A 171 -12.74 -10.88 -8.02
N ASN A 172 -11.51 -10.48 -8.33
CA ASN A 172 -10.59 -11.25 -9.16
C ASN A 172 -9.57 -11.95 -8.26
N ARG A 173 -9.13 -13.13 -8.66
CA ARG A 173 -8.08 -13.90 -8.00
C ARG A 173 -6.88 -14.02 -8.91
N TYR A 174 -5.71 -13.81 -8.37
CA TYR A 174 -4.42 -14.05 -9.00
C TYR A 174 -3.73 -15.21 -8.27
N ASP A 175 -3.45 -16.28 -9.01
CA ASP A 175 -2.84 -17.52 -8.52
C ASP A 175 -1.39 -17.66 -9.00
#